data_75324a0eb2d522796db82f4fb10e0650
#
_entry.id   75324a0eb2d522796db82f4fb10e0650
#
_cell.length_a   1.000
_cell.length_b   1.000
_cell.length_c   1.000
_cell.angle_alpha   90.00
_cell.angle_beta   90.00
_cell.angle_gamma   90.00
#
_symmetry.space_group_name_H-M   'P 1'
#
loop_
_entity.id
_entity.type
_entity.pdbx_description
1 polymer ?
#
loop_
_entity_poly.entity_id
_entity_poly.type
_entity_poly.pdbx_seq_one_letter_code
_entity_poly.pdbx_strand_id
1 'polypeptide(L)'
;PRFMSTMSRASWRRWRSAWRRWSLWTALVVLVVSMLVTMVWLAGRYEASQVQTRLERDAADAVSDVRVALNRNLQSLQALHASDPGLLAWEVEAAELLRLQRELVRLEWRDNAMRLRTHVQTPYRALMWDRGMRENSHSEANQACSTARRLSAPAYSGSYYQPHADGLGSELMELCLPLSVNGRASGFLIATYSLQSVLADMVGASLTRSQEASFTEPDGTRLAVLGASRRGTRMFTAQQLLDLPGTTLVLRLDTWHTAPSVFPNVLTALVTAMSIALVTVVGVLVRDNRRRLRAERDLGDALAFRKAMEDSLVT
;
A
#
# COMPACT_ATOMS: atom_id res chain seq x y z
N PRO A 1 64.88 37.63 -37.23
CA PRO A 1 63.59 37.91 -37.86
C PRO A 1 62.47 37.49 -36.94
N ARG A 2 61.82 38.47 -36.33
CA ARG A 2 60.67 38.35 -35.45
C ARG A 2 59.41 38.54 -36.29
N PHE A 3 58.62 37.52 -36.50
CA PHE A 3 57.22 37.65 -36.90
C PHE A 3 56.35 37.36 -35.67
N MET A 4 56.06 38.37 -34.87
CA MET A 4 54.97 38.35 -33.88
C MET A 4 53.76 38.93 -34.59
N SER A 5 52.82 38.02 -34.97
CA SER A 5 51.52 38.39 -35.56
C SER A 5 50.65 39.08 -34.50
N THR A 6 50.37 40.35 -34.71
CA THR A 6 49.40 41.14 -33.98
C THR A 6 48.00 40.63 -34.29
N MET A 7 47.51 39.64 -33.50
CA MET A 7 46.08 39.28 -33.46
C MET A 7 45.30 40.51 -33.01
N SER A 8 44.53 41.12 -33.92
CA SER A 8 43.82 42.37 -33.69
C SER A 8 42.80 42.21 -32.52
N ARG A 9 42.78 43.19 -31.62
CA ARG A 9 41.83 43.28 -30.48
C ARG A 9 40.35 43.20 -30.91
N ALA A 10 40.05 43.38 -32.18
CA ALA A 10 38.71 43.29 -32.79
C ALA A 10 38.25 41.84 -32.98
N SER A 11 39.17 40.87 -33.20
CA SER A 11 38.81 39.44 -33.29
C SER A 11 38.48 38.85 -31.93
N TRP A 12 39.12 39.28 -30.88
CA TRP A 12 38.91 38.86 -29.50
C TRP A 12 37.52 39.31 -28.94
N ARG A 13 37.07 40.55 -29.31
CA ARG A 13 35.75 41.05 -28.92
C ARG A 13 34.61 40.29 -29.64
N ARG A 14 34.78 39.93 -30.90
CA ARG A 14 33.80 39.12 -31.65
C ARG A 14 33.69 37.68 -31.10
N TRP A 15 34.79 37.09 -30.71
CA TRP A 15 34.86 35.75 -30.15
C TRP A 15 34.21 35.70 -28.75
N ARG A 16 34.44 36.68 -27.89
CA ARG A 16 33.78 36.82 -26.58
C ARG A 16 32.29 37.05 -26.68
N SER A 17 31.79 37.79 -27.65
CA SER A 17 30.33 37.99 -27.81
C SER A 17 29.62 36.75 -28.40
N ALA A 18 30.31 35.98 -29.24
CA ALA A 18 29.80 34.70 -29.72
C ALA A 18 29.79 33.66 -28.60
N TRP A 19 30.83 33.59 -27.79
CA TRP A 19 30.92 32.68 -26.63
C TRP A 19 29.86 32.97 -25.56
N ARG A 20 29.61 34.25 -25.28
CA ARG A 20 28.57 34.67 -24.33
C ARG A 20 27.16 34.36 -24.82
N ARG A 21 26.91 34.35 -26.10
CA ARG A 21 25.63 33.91 -26.66
C ARG A 21 25.49 32.39 -26.65
N TRP A 22 26.55 31.67 -26.94
CA TRP A 22 26.54 30.20 -26.82
C TRP A 22 26.35 29.72 -25.38
N SER A 23 27.00 30.38 -24.41
CA SER A 23 26.82 30.05 -22.99
C SER A 23 25.41 30.32 -22.48
N LEU A 24 24.74 31.36 -22.96
CA LEU A 24 23.34 31.61 -22.63
C LEU A 24 22.42 30.55 -23.20
N TRP A 25 22.70 30.07 -24.43
CA TRP A 25 21.93 28.98 -25.04
C TRP A 25 22.13 27.64 -24.33
N THR A 26 23.36 27.31 -24.00
CA THR A 26 23.65 26.10 -23.24
C THR A 26 23.03 26.18 -21.84
N ALA A 27 23.08 27.33 -21.17
CA ALA A 27 22.43 27.53 -19.88
C ALA A 27 20.90 27.36 -19.98
N LEU A 28 20.25 27.89 -21.03
CA LEU A 28 18.84 27.73 -21.27
C LEU A 28 18.46 26.26 -21.48
N VAL A 29 19.22 25.54 -22.33
CA VAL A 29 18.98 24.11 -22.58
C VAL A 29 19.16 23.29 -21.31
N VAL A 30 20.21 23.53 -20.53
CA VAL A 30 20.46 22.86 -19.25
C VAL A 30 19.32 23.13 -18.26
N LEU A 31 18.83 24.37 -18.20
CA LEU A 31 17.72 24.74 -17.30
C LEU A 31 16.43 24.02 -17.71
N VAL A 32 16.09 23.96 -18.99
CA VAL A 32 14.90 23.24 -19.49
C VAL A 32 15.01 21.75 -19.22
N VAL A 33 16.18 21.13 -19.49
CA VAL A 33 16.40 19.71 -19.21
C VAL A 33 16.32 19.43 -17.70
N SER A 34 16.93 20.28 -16.87
CA SER A 34 16.85 20.15 -15.41
C SER A 34 15.40 20.26 -14.91
N MET A 35 14.62 21.20 -15.44
CA MET A 35 13.20 21.37 -15.11
C MET A 35 12.37 20.13 -15.50
N LEU A 36 12.61 19.57 -16.69
CA LEU A 36 11.94 18.35 -17.14
C LEU A 36 12.27 17.14 -16.25
N VAL A 37 13.55 16.95 -15.95
CA VAL A 37 14.00 15.86 -15.05
C VAL A 37 13.36 16.00 -13.67
N THR A 38 13.35 17.22 -13.12
CA THR A 38 12.74 17.49 -11.81
C THR A 38 11.24 17.21 -11.84
N MET A 39 10.54 17.56 -12.92
CA MET A 39 9.11 17.38 -13.05
C MET A 39 8.74 15.90 -13.17
N VAL A 40 9.50 15.11 -13.94
CA VAL A 40 9.32 13.66 -14.04
C VAL A 40 9.59 12.98 -12.70
N TRP A 41 10.64 13.40 -11.99
CA TRP A 41 10.96 12.86 -10.67
C TRP A 41 9.87 13.19 -9.62
N LEU A 42 9.35 14.43 -9.64
CA LEU A 42 8.29 14.87 -8.74
C LEU A 42 6.97 14.13 -9.01
N ALA A 43 6.61 13.94 -10.29
CA ALA A 43 5.44 13.17 -10.69
C ALA A 43 5.50 11.72 -10.18
N GLY A 44 6.67 11.07 -10.31
CA GLY A 44 6.88 9.72 -9.80
C GLY A 44 6.80 9.61 -8.28
N ARG A 45 7.27 10.63 -7.54
CA ARG A 45 7.11 10.68 -6.08
C ARG A 45 5.67 10.92 -5.64
N TYR A 46 4.96 11.76 -6.36
CA TYR A 46 3.55 12.04 -6.08
C TYR A 46 2.68 10.79 -6.27
N GLU A 47 2.90 10.04 -7.35
CA GLU A 47 2.22 8.77 -7.60
C GLU A 47 2.50 7.74 -6.49
N ALA A 48 3.76 7.57 -6.10
CA ALA A 48 4.14 6.67 -5.01
C ALA A 48 3.49 7.06 -3.67
N SER A 49 3.43 8.36 -3.38
CA SER A 49 2.76 8.89 -2.17
C SER A 49 1.26 8.61 -2.18
N GLN A 50 0.59 8.76 -3.33
CA GLN A 50 -0.84 8.47 -3.46
C GLN A 50 -1.15 6.98 -3.27
N VAL A 51 -0.32 6.10 -3.86
CA VAL A 51 -0.47 4.64 -3.68
C VAL A 51 -0.31 4.27 -2.22
N GLN A 52 0.72 4.80 -1.54
CA GLN A 52 0.96 4.54 -0.12
C GLN A 52 -0.21 5.03 0.75
N THR A 53 -0.68 6.26 0.56
CA THR A 53 -1.80 6.83 1.33
C THR A 53 -3.10 6.06 1.10
N ARG A 54 -3.33 5.57 -0.12
CA ARG A 54 -4.49 4.74 -0.43
C ARG A 54 -4.40 3.39 0.28
N LEU A 55 -3.24 2.74 0.23
CA LEU A 55 -3.00 1.46 0.89
C LEU A 55 -3.17 1.55 2.41
N GLU A 56 -2.73 2.65 3.02
CA GLU A 56 -2.93 2.91 4.46
C GLU A 56 -4.40 3.07 4.83
N ARG A 57 -5.20 3.72 3.99
CA ARG A 57 -6.65 3.83 4.18
C ARG A 57 -7.32 2.46 4.01
N ASP A 58 -6.98 1.74 2.95
CA ASP A 58 -7.50 0.39 2.68
C ASP A 58 -7.21 -0.55 3.87
N ALA A 59 -6.01 -0.44 4.48
CA ALA A 59 -5.65 -1.21 5.68
C ALA A 59 -6.48 -0.82 6.92
N ALA A 60 -6.72 0.48 7.12
CA ALA A 60 -7.54 0.97 8.23
C ALA A 60 -9.01 0.55 8.07
N ASP A 61 -9.55 0.64 6.86
CA ASP A 61 -10.92 0.21 6.54
C ASP A 61 -11.06 -1.31 6.75
N ALA A 62 -10.10 -2.10 6.27
CA ALA A 62 -10.10 -3.55 6.46
C ALA A 62 -10.06 -3.96 7.94
N VAL A 63 -9.24 -3.28 8.77
CA VAL A 63 -9.24 -3.53 10.23
C VAL A 63 -10.58 -3.16 10.86
N SER A 64 -11.20 -2.07 10.41
CA SER A 64 -12.54 -1.68 10.88
C SER A 64 -13.59 -2.74 10.52
N ASP A 65 -13.56 -3.25 9.29
CA ASP A 65 -14.47 -4.30 8.81
C ASP A 65 -14.30 -5.59 9.61
N VAL A 66 -13.06 -6.04 9.84
CA VAL A 66 -12.77 -7.21 10.67
C VAL A 66 -13.29 -7.01 12.10
N ARG A 67 -13.07 -5.84 12.70
CA ARG A 67 -13.57 -5.53 14.05
C ARG A 67 -15.11 -5.57 14.13
N VAL A 68 -15.79 -5.00 13.13
CA VAL A 68 -17.25 -5.01 13.05
C VAL A 68 -17.77 -6.44 12.88
N ALA A 69 -17.13 -7.25 12.03
CA ALA A 69 -17.50 -8.65 11.82
C ALA A 69 -17.28 -9.48 13.07
N LEU A 70 -16.15 -9.35 13.76
CA LEU A 70 -15.89 -10.04 15.04
C LEU A 70 -16.89 -9.65 16.11
N ASN A 71 -17.28 -8.37 16.20
CA ASN A 71 -18.31 -7.93 17.13
C ASN A 71 -19.70 -8.51 16.80
N ARG A 72 -20.03 -8.63 15.52
CA ARG A 72 -21.27 -9.31 15.09
C ARG A 72 -21.27 -10.77 15.49
N ASN A 73 -20.15 -11.47 15.27
CA ASN A 73 -20.01 -12.86 15.69
C ASN A 73 -20.14 -13.00 17.22
N LEU A 74 -19.52 -12.08 17.96
CA LEU A 74 -19.65 -12.04 19.42
C LEU A 74 -21.13 -11.93 19.86
N GLN A 75 -21.93 -11.08 19.22
CA GLN A 75 -23.36 -10.97 19.51
C GLN A 75 -24.12 -12.27 19.22
N SER A 76 -23.79 -12.95 18.11
CA SER A 76 -24.35 -14.25 17.77
C SER A 76 -24.02 -15.33 18.83
N LEU A 77 -22.75 -15.33 19.30
CA LEU A 77 -22.27 -16.24 20.34
C LEU A 77 -22.94 -15.95 21.70
N GLN A 78 -23.21 -14.68 22.03
CA GLN A 78 -23.96 -14.31 23.23
C GLN A 78 -25.41 -14.77 23.14
N ALA A 79 -26.03 -14.63 21.96
CA ALA A 79 -27.42 -15.07 21.75
C ALA A 79 -27.58 -16.58 21.90
N LEU A 80 -26.57 -17.37 21.52
CA LEU A 80 -26.53 -18.83 21.63
C LEU A 80 -26.76 -19.33 23.09
N HIS A 81 -26.46 -18.50 24.08
CA HIS A 81 -26.62 -18.87 25.51
C HIS A 81 -27.67 -18.03 26.25
N ALA A 82 -28.27 -17.05 25.58
CA ALA A 82 -29.18 -16.11 26.22
C ALA A 82 -30.46 -16.77 26.80
N SER A 83 -30.90 -17.89 26.21
CA SER A 83 -32.09 -18.64 26.61
C SER A 83 -31.81 -19.77 27.61
N ASP A 84 -30.56 -19.90 28.11
CA ASP A 84 -30.10 -21.03 28.95
C ASP A 84 -30.51 -22.39 28.34
N PRO A 85 -30.13 -22.70 27.11
CA PRO A 85 -30.57 -23.88 26.38
C PRO A 85 -30.04 -25.14 27.02
N GLY A 86 -30.84 -26.22 26.95
CA GLY A 86 -30.32 -27.56 27.25
C GLY A 86 -29.18 -27.97 26.28
N LEU A 87 -28.32 -28.91 26.68
CA LEU A 87 -27.14 -29.31 25.91
C LEU A 87 -27.45 -29.68 24.45
N LEU A 88 -28.51 -30.44 24.19
CA LEU A 88 -28.90 -30.85 22.83
C LEU A 88 -29.37 -29.65 21.98
N ALA A 89 -30.14 -28.74 22.55
CA ALA A 89 -30.58 -27.55 21.84
C ALA A 89 -29.39 -26.66 21.50
N TRP A 90 -28.48 -26.48 22.44
CA TRP A 90 -27.25 -25.73 22.23
C TRP A 90 -26.41 -26.32 21.10
N GLU A 91 -26.22 -27.66 21.05
CA GLU A 91 -25.46 -28.33 20.00
C GLU A 91 -26.06 -28.09 18.61
N VAL A 92 -27.40 -28.13 18.48
CA VAL A 92 -28.04 -27.86 17.18
C VAL A 92 -27.87 -26.42 16.76
N GLU A 93 -28.04 -25.43 17.64
CA GLU A 93 -27.88 -24.03 17.33
C GLU A 93 -26.39 -23.68 17.04
N ALA A 94 -25.45 -24.26 17.81
CA ALA A 94 -24.04 -24.11 17.60
C ALA A 94 -23.59 -24.69 16.25
N ALA A 95 -24.13 -25.83 15.85
CA ALA A 95 -23.84 -26.44 14.54
C ALA A 95 -24.34 -25.55 13.39
N GLU A 96 -25.52 -24.95 13.54
CA GLU A 96 -26.04 -24.03 12.53
C GLU A 96 -25.19 -22.75 12.44
N LEU A 97 -24.77 -22.20 13.57
CA LEU A 97 -23.86 -21.05 13.61
C LEU A 97 -22.54 -21.34 12.89
N LEU A 98 -21.94 -22.52 13.12
CA LEU A 98 -20.71 -22.97 12.44
C LEU A 98 -20.89 -23.21 10.93
N ARG A 99 -22.11 -23.46 10.46
CA ARG A 99 -22.42 -23.53 9.03
C ARG A 99 -22.48 -22.17 8.36
N LEU A 100 -22.99 -21.17 9.08
CA LEU A 100 -23.15 -19.80 8.59
C LEU A 100 -21.86 -18.99 8.68
N GLN A 101 -21.09 -19.18 9.76
CA GLN A 101 -19.85 -18.43 10.02
C GLN A 101 -18.65 -19.34 9.81
N ARG A 102 -18.07 -19.29 8.59
CA ARG A 102 -16.99 -20.21 8.17
C ARG A 102 -15.64 -19.93 8.82
N GLU A 103 -15.47 -18.77 9.38
CA GLU A 103 -14.31 -18.37 10.16
C GLU A 103 -14.25 -19.06 11.53
N LEU A 104 -15.41 -19.51 12.04
CA LEU A 104 -15.50 -20.32 13.24
C LEU A 104 -15.25 -21.79 12.91
N VAL A 105 -14.35 -22.40 13.66
CA VAL A 105 -13.91 -23.78 13.46
C VAL A 105 -14.50 -24.72 14.52
N ARG A 106 -14.62 -24.22 15.73
CA ARG A 106 -15.08 -25.00 16.88
C ARG A 106 -15.75 -24.10 17.91
N LEU A 107 -16.79 -24.61 18.55
CA LEU A 107 -17.44 -24.02 19.71
C LEU A 107 -17.41 -25.00 20.86
N GLU A 108 -17.03 -24.54 22.04
CA GLU A 108 -17.00 -25.34 23.26
C GLU A 108 -17.76 -24.65 24.37
N TRP A 109 -18.59 -25.40 25.06
CA TRP A 109 -19.23 -24.94 26.31
C TRP A 109 -18.51 -25.60 27.49
N ARG A 110 -17.96 -24.80 28.38
CA ARG A 110 -17.24 -25.24 29.58
C ARG A 110 -17.91 -24.72 30.86
N ASP A 111 -17.77 -25.49 31.93
CA ASP A 111 -18.23 -25.07 33.24
C ASP A 111 -17.27 -24.07 33.93
N ASN A 112 -17.61 -23.57 35.11
CA ASN A 112 -16.77 -22.64 35.88
C ASN A 112 -15.38 -23.20 36.24
N ALA A 113 -15.24 -24.52 36.29
CA ALA A 113 -13.97 -25.22 36.53
C ALA A 113 -13.23 -25.53 35.22
N MET A 114 -13.63 -24.92 34.10
CA MET A 114 -13.04 -25.13 32.75
C MET A 114 -13.20 -26.57 32.22
N ARG A 115 -14.06 -27.41 32.82
CA ARG A 115 -14.31 -28.75 32.29
C ARG A 115 -15.27 -28.67 31.10
N LEU A 116 -14.93 -29.40 30.05
CA LEU A 116 -15.75 -29.46 28.83
C LEU A 116 -17.12 -30.09 29.13
N ARG A 117 -18.20 -29.37 28.83
CA ARG A 117 -19.59 -29.88 28.87
C ARG A 117 -20.01 -30.49 27.55
N THR A 118 -19.80 -29.72 26.47
CA THR A 118 -20.07 -30.17 25.11
C THR A 118 -19.28 -29.34 24.12
N HIS A 119 -19.14 -29.80 22.88
CA HIS A 119 -18.49 -29.09 21.80
C HIS A 119 -19.08 -29.45 20.44
N VAL A 120 -18.99 -28.52 19.50
CA VAL A 120 -19.36 -28.72 18.10
C VAL A 120 -18.24 -28.21 17.23
N GLN A 121 -17.96 -28.90 16.12
CA GLN A 121 -16.95 -28.55 15.15
C GLN A 121 -17.56 -28.24 13.79
N THR A 122 -16.85 -27.42 13.00
CA THR A 122 -17.26 -27.09 11.65
C THR A 122 -17.31 -28.36 10.76
N PRO A 123 -18.33 -28.50 9.91
CA PRO A 123 -18.38 -29.62 8.97
C PRO A 123 -17.42 -29.46 7.76
N TYR A 124 -16.85 -28.27 7.57
CA TYR A 124 -16.07 -27.94 6.38
C TYR A 124 -14.59 -28.32 6.46
N ARG A 125 -14.05 -28.51 7.68
CA ARG A 125 -12.64 -28.83 7.90
C ARG A 125 -12.48 -29.80 9.06
N ALA A 126 -11.91 -30.95 8.79
CA ALA A 126 -11.54 -31.91 9.83
C ALA A 126 -10.19 -31.49 10.44
N LEU A 127 -10.20 -30.77 11.54
CA LEU A 127 -9.00 -30.50 12.32
C LEU A 127 -8.65 -31.75 13.12
N MET A 128 -7.37 -32.17 13.07
CA MET A 128 -6.89 -33.22 13.94
C MET A 128 -6.61 -32.65 15.35
N TRP A 129 -7.55 -32.95 16.25
CA TRP A 129 -7.39 -32.66 17.67
C TRP A 129 -6.76 -33.87 18.36
N ASP A 130 -5.47 -34.13 18.08
CA ASP A 130 -4.75 -35.23 18.73
C ASP A 130 -4.37 -34.84 20.17
N ARG A 131 -4.15 -35.87 21.04
CA ARG A 131 -4.00 -35.65 22.49
C ARG A 131 -2.82 -34.75 22.85
N GLY A 132 -1.71 -34.80 22.12
CA GLY A 132 -0.55 -33.94 22.36
C GLY A 132 -0.71 -32.49 21.94
N MET A 133 -1.59 -32.20 20.95
CA MET A 133 -1.86 -30.86 20.46
C MET A 133 -2.98 -30.15 21.24
N ARG A 134 -3.78 -30.90 21.99
CA ARG A 134 -4.74 -30.31 22.95
C ARG A 134 -4.04 -29.46 24.02
N GLU A 135 -2.78 -29.72 24.31
CA GLU A 135 -2.07 -29.01 25.36
C GLU A 135 -1.87 -27.53 25.01
N ASN A 136 -1.47 -27.21 23.77
CA ASN A 136 -1.34 -25.83 23.31
C ASN A 136 -2.69 -25.12 23.20
N SER A 137 -3.71 -25.74 22.59
CA SER A 137 -5.04 -25.17 22.51
C SER A 137 -5.68 -24.99 23.90
N HIS A 138 -5.45 -25.91 24.83
CA HIS A 138 -5.90 -25.77 26.22
C HIS A 138 -5.18 -24.63 26.94
N SER A 139 -3.89 -24.43 26.70
CA SER A 139 -3.12 -23.32 27.25
C SER A 139 -3.69 -21.98 26.79
N GLU A 140 -3.87 -21.80 25.47
CA GLU A 140 -4.40 -20.58 24.89
C GLU A 140 -5.84 -20.29 25.29
N ALA A 141 -6.72 -21.29 25.27
CA ALA A 141 -8.08 -21.18 25.77
C ALA A 141 -8.13 -20.80 27.26
N ASN A 142 -7.29 -21.40 28.10
CA ASN A 142 -7.20 -21.07 29.52
C ASN A 142 -6.68 -19.64 29.74
N GLN A 143 -5.71 -19.18 28.96
CA GLN A 143 -5.19 -17.83 29.02
C GLN A 143 -6.27 -16.81 28.61
N ALA A 144 -6.97 -17.04 27.50
CA ALA A 144 -8.09 -16.19 27.08
C ALA A 144 -9.19 -16.12 28.16
N CYS A 145 -9.58 -17.28 28.73
CA CYS A 145 -10.63 -17.32 29.75
C CYS A 145 -10.19 -16.72 31.10
N SER A 146 -8.92 -16.81 31.47
CA SER A 146 -8.39 -16.12 32.65
C SER A 146 -8.43 -14.60 32.47
N THR A 147 -8.13 -14.11 31.27
CA THR A 147 -8.22 -12.70 30.90
C THR A 147 -9.69 -12.25 30.87
N ALA A 148 -10.57 -13.01 30.23
CA ALA A 148 -12.00 -12.74 30.19
C ALA A 148 -12.63 -12.65 31.58
N ARG A 149 -12.21 -13.53 32.49
CA ARG A 149 -12.65 -13.50 33.90
C ARG A 149 -12.21 -12.23 34.62
N ARG A 150 -10.95 -11.80 34.42
CA ARG A 150 -10.43 -10.55 35.02
C ARG A 150 -11.14 -9.32 34.50
N LEU A 151 -11.40 -9.29 33.20
CA LEU A 151 -12.05 -8.14 32.54
C LEU A 151 -13.59 -8.17 32.71
N SER A 152 -14.16 -9.30 33.13
CA SER A 152 -15.60 -9.57 33.09
C SER A 152 -16.21 -9.29 31.70
N ALA A 153 -15.43 -9.56 30.67
CA ALA A 153 -15.71 -9.26 29.26
C ALA A 153 -15.07 -10.32 28.36
N PRO A 154 -15.51 -10.46 27.10
CA PRO A 154 -14.88 -11.35 26.15
C PRO A 154 -13.40 -11.03 25.97
N ALA A 155 -12.56 -12.06 25.81
CA ALA A 155 -11.13 -11.90 25.58
C ALA A 155 -10.61 -12.93 24.59
N TYR A 156 -9.62 -12.52 23.79
CA TYR A 156 -8.97 -13.35 22.79
C TYR A 156 -7.62 -13.86 23.30
N SER A 157 -7.19 -15.04 22.79
CA SER A 157 -5.86 -15.59 23.02
C SER A 157 -4.84 -15.05 22.01
N GLY A 158 -3.58 -15.38 22.20
CA GLY A 158 -2.60 -15.42 21.12
C GLY A 158 -3.01 -16.43 20.05
N SER A 159 -2.31 -16.39 18.90
CA SER A 159 -2.49 -17.39 17.86
C SER A 159 -1.66 -18.64 18.13
N TYR A 160 -2.11 -19.78 17.60
CA TYR A 160 -1.37 -21.03 17.64
C TYR A 160 -1.62 -21.85 16.39
N TYR A 161 -0.62 -22.58 15.96
CA TYR A 161 -0.69 -23.45 14.79
C TYR A 161 -1.31 -24.79 15.10
N GLN A 162 -2.32 -25.20 14.32
CA GLN A 162 -2.97 -26.51 14.39
C GLN A 162 -2.81 -27.25 13.06
N PRO A 163 -2.10 -28.38 13.00
CA PRO A 163 -1.98 -29.18 11.80
C PRO A 163 -3.31 -29.88 11.44
N HIS A 164 -3.50 -30.11 10.16
CA HIS A 164 -4.59 -30.87 9.58
C HIS A 164 -4.14 -32.29 9.21
N ALA A 165 -5.11 -33.18 8.97
CA ALA A 165 -4.86 -34.56 8.55
C ALA A 165 -4.14 -34.68 7.21
N ASP A 166 -4.23 -33.67 6.34
CA ASP A 166 -3.61 -33.58 5.04
C ASP A 166 -2.15 -33.08 5.04
N GLY A 167 -1.57 -32.89 6.21
CA GLY A 167 -0.21 -32.36 6.40
C GLY A 167 -0.11 -30.84 6.30
N LEU A 168 -1.20 -30.16 5.98
CA LEU A 168 -1.32 -28.72 6.08
C LEU A 168 -1.71 -28.33 7.50
N GLY A 169 -1.87 -27.03 7.78
CA GLY A 169 -2.32 -26.55 9.06
C GLY A 169 -2.99 -25.19 8.96
N SER A 170 -3.60 -24.77 10.04
CA SER A 170 -4.20 -23.45 10.16
C SER A 170 -3.73 -22.78 11.43
N GLU A 171 -3.51 -21.48 11.33
CA GLU A 171 -3.29 -20.63 12.49
C GLU A 171 -4.65 -20.30 13.10
N LEU A 172 -4.82 -20.61 14.37
CA LEU A 172 -6.06 -20.48 15.11
C LEU A 172 -5.91 -19.46 16.24
N MET A 173 -7.03 -18.91 16.68
CA MET A 173 -7.14 -17.99 17.81
C MET A 173 -8.41 -18.29 18.59
N GLU A 174 -8.34 -18.27 19.91
CA GLU A 174 -9.48 -18.54 20.78
C GLU A 174 -10.14 -17.24 21.25
N LEU A 175 -11.46 -17.20 21.22
CA LEU A 175 -12.26 -16.22 21.94
C LEU A 175 -12.89 -16.89 23.14
N CYS A 176 -12.68 -16.37 24.34
CA CYS A 176 -13.39 -16.82 25.53
C CYS A 176 -14.44 -15.78 25.95
N LEU A 177 -15.68 -16.22 26.03
CA LEU A 177 -16.83 -15.45 26.48
C LEU A 177 -17.30 -15.96 27.84
N PRO A 178 -17.21 -15.14 28.93
CA PRO A 178 -17.76 -15.54 30.23
C PRO A 178 -19.28 -15.57 30.16
N LEU A 179 -19.86 -16.66 30.62
CA LEU A 179 -21.31 -16.87 30.70
C LEU A 179 -21.83 -16.57 32.09
N SER A 180 -22.96 -15.88 32.16
CA SER A 180 -23.64 -15.64 33.42
C SER A 180 -25.15 -15.89 33.29
N VAL A 181 -25.72 -16.55 34.26
CA VAL A 181 -27.18 -16.77 34.39
C VAL A 181 -27.64 -16.13 35.68
N ASN A 182 -28.59 -15.22 35.60
CA ASN A 182 -29.11 -14.47 36.74
C ASN A 182 -28.03 -13.75 37.58
N GLY A 183 -26.99 -13.20 36.88
CA GLY A 183 -25.89 -12.49 37.52
C GLY A 183 -24.85 -13.39 38.20
N ARG A 184 -24.99 -14.72 38.08
CA ARG A 184 -24.00 -15.68 38.60
C ARG A 184 -23.21 -16.29 37.45
N ALA A 185 -21.90 -16.41 37.60
CA ALA A 185 -21.06 -17.08 36.61
C ALA A 185 -21.53 -18.53 36.41
N SER A 186 -21.84 -18.91 35.17
CA SER A 186 -22.32 -20.26 34.81
C SER A 186 -21.30 -21.07 34.03
N GLY A 187 -20.26 -20.42 33.50
CA GLY A 187 -19.19 -21.08 32.72
C GLY A 187 -18.62 -20.18 31.67
N PHE A 188 -18.12 -20.81 30.61
CA PHE A 188 -17.49 -20.15 29.49
C PHE A 188 -17.92 -20.74 28.16
N LEU A 189 -18.10 -19.89 27.17
CA LEU A 189 -18.18 -20.28 25.77
C LEU A 189 -16.85 -19.96 25.12
N ILE A 190 -16.21 -20.95 24.49
CA ILE A 190 -14.98 -20.77 23.77
C ILE A 190 -15.27 -20.95 22.29
N ALA A 191 -14.84 -19.98 21.49
CA ALA A 191 -14.97 -20.01 20.04
C ALA A 191 -13.60 -19.96 19.39
N THR A 192 -13.27 -20.96 18.59
CA THR A 192 -12.00 -21.09 17.87
C THR A 192 -12.18 -20.48 16.48
N TYR A 193 -11.37 -19.48 16.16
CA TYR A 193 -11.30 -18.81 14.86
C TYR A 193 -10.12 -19.31 14.04
N SER A 194 -10.32 -19.50 12.72
CA SER A 194 -9.23 -19.67 11.77
C SER A 194 -8.83 -18.31 11.21
N LEU A 195 -7.61 -17.86 11.44
CA LEU A 195 -7.11 -16.58 10.94
C LEU A 195 -7.14 -16.49 9.41
N GLN A 196 -6.91 -17.62 8.72
CA GLN A 196 -7.03 -17.71 7.27
C GLN A 196 -8.47 -17.45 6.79
N SER A 197 -9.47 -17.98 7.51
CA SER A 197 -10.88 -17.76 7.18
C SER A 197 -11.34 -16.35 7.56
N VAL A 198 -10.83 -15.80 8.65
CA VAL A 198 -11.06 -14.39 9.01
C VAL A 198 -10.60 -13.46 7.89
N LEU A 199 -9.40 -13.68 7.33
CA LEU A 199 -8.94 -12.92 6.15
C LEU A 199 -9.86 -13.11 4.94
N ALA A 200 -10.30 -14.35 4.68
CA ALA A 200 -11.09 -14.67 3.49
C ALA A 200 -12.50 -14.08 3.54
N ASP A 201 -13.14 -14.11 4.71
CA ASP A 201 -14.56 -13.80 4.87
C ASP A 201 -14.82 -12.39 5.40
N MET A 202 -13.88 -11.80 6.16
CA MET A 202 -14.04 -10.48 6.78
C MET A 202 -13.27 -9.37 6.08
N VAL A 203 -12.14 -9.67 5.39
CA VAL A 203 -11.45 -8.70 4.55
C VAL A 203 -12.08 -8.74 3.16
N GLY A 204 -12.52 -7.58 2.66
CA GLY A 204 -13.28 -7.48 1.42
C GLY A 204 -12.60 -8.17 0.23
N ALA A 205 -13.34 -8.98 -0.52
CA ALA A 205 -12.85 -9.72 -1.68
C ALA A 205 -12.28 -8.82 -2.80
N SER A 206 -12.63 -7.55 -2.82
CA SER A 206 -12.06 -6.54 -3.73
C SER A 206 -10.59 -6.22 -3.39
N LEU A 207 -10.26 -6.16 -2.10
CA LEU A 207 -8.89 -5.91 -1.63
C LEU A 207 -7.98 -7.10 -1.94
N THR A 208 -8.40 -8.30 -1.61
CA THR A 208 -7.59 -9.52 -1.79
C THR A 208 -7.36 -9.92 -3.25
N ARG A 209 -8.10 -9.35 -4.21
CA ARG A 209 -7.86 -9.53 -5.65
C ARG A 209 -6.69 -8.70 -6.17
N SER A 210 -6.43 -7.54 -5.60
CA SER A 210 -5.40 -6.59 -6.04
C SER A 210 -4.20 -6.50 -5.10
N GLN A 211 -4.38 -6.93 -3.86
CA GLN A 211 -3.41 -6.80 -2.78
C GLN A 211 -3.26 -8.14 -2.05
N GLU A 212 -2.11 -8.40 -1.44
CA GLU A 212 -1.90 -9.50 -0.51
C GLU A 212 -2.22 -8.99 0.89
N ALA A 213 -3.21 -9.60 1.54
CA ALA A 213 -3.54 -9.34 2.93
C ALA A 213 -2.92 -10.43 3.82
N SER A 214 -2.33 -10.07 4.92
CA SER A 214 -1.78 -11.02 5.88
C SER A 214 -1.99 -10.56 7.32
N PHE A 215 -2.30 -11.51 8.21
CA PHE A 215 -2.11 -11.29 9.64
C PHE A 215 -0.68 -11.62 10.02
N THR A 216 -0.09 -10.75 10.82
CA THR A 216 1.25 -10.96 11.38
C THR A 216 1.25 -10.70 12.87
N GLU A 217 2.20 -11.31 13.58
CA GLU A 217 2.55 -10.88 14.91
C GLU A 217 3.28 -9.53 14.89
N PRO A 218 3.41 -8.84 16.02
CA PRO A 218 4.16 -7.58 16.10
C PRO A 218 5.63 -7.69 15.67
N ASP A 219 6.23 -8.87 15.75
CA ASP A 219 7.60 -9.18 15.29
C ASP A 219 7.70 -9.39 13.76
N GLY A 220 6.55 -9.42 13.05
CA GLY A 220 6.45 -9.62 11.62
C GLY A 220 6.27 -11.07 11.17
N THR A 221 6.19 -12.03 12.11
CA THR A 221 5.89 -13.43 11.79
C THR A 221 4.51 -13.53 11.13
N ARG A 222 4.44 -14.15 9.96
CA ARG A 222 3.18 -14.28 9.18
C ARG A 222 2.36 -15.45 9.70
N LEU A 223 1.16 -15.16 10.13
CA LEU A 223 0.20 -16.11 10.68
C LEU A 223 -0.75 -16.66 9.60
N ALA A 224 -1.29 -15.77 8.78
CA ALA A 224 -2.18 -16.11 7.68
C ALA A 224 -1.94 -15.17 6.50
N VAL A 225 -2.10 -15.66 5.27
CA VAL A 225 -1.88 -14.88 4.04
C VAL A 225 -2.98 -15.19 3.03
N LEU A 226 -3.55 -14.16 2.45
CA LEU A 226 -4.57 -14.27 1.39
C LEU A 226 -4.34 -13.18 0.34
N GLY A 227 -4.52 -13.48 -0.93
CA GLY A 227 -4.58 -12.47 -1.98
C GLY A 227 -3.81 -12.77 -3.24
N ALA A 228 -3.64 -11.73 -4.05
CA ALA A 228 -3.17 -11.81 -5.42
C ALA A 228 -1.71 -12.27 -5.56
N SER A 229 -1.41 -12.86 -6.70
CA SER A 229 -0.04 -13.20 -7.07
C SER A 229 0.83 -11.94 -7.17
N ARG A 230 2.04 -12.01 -6.65
CA ARG A 230 3.05 -10.94 -6.67
C ARG A 230 3.43 -10.59 -8.10
N ARG A 231 2.94 -9.46 -8.61
CA ARG A 231 3.26 -8.97 -9.95
C ARG A 231 3.72 -7.52 -9.86
N GLY A 232 5.00 -7.26 -10.12
CA GLY A 232 5.56 -5.91 -10.12
C GLY A 232 6.96 -5.88 -9.49
N THR A 233 7.66 -4.76 -9.69
CA THR A 233 9.03 -4.53 -9.21
C THR A 233 9.09 -3.63 -7.98
N ARG A 234 8.01 -2.88 -7.72
CA ARG A 234 7.88 -2.00 -6.55
C ARG A 234 6.83 -2.56 -5.61
N MET A 235 7.21 -2.75 -4.36
CA MET A 235 6.33 -3.18 -3.29
C MET A 235 5.99 -1.99 -2.38
N PHE A 236 4.71 -1.84 -2.10
CA PHE A 236 4.20 -0.92 -1.08
C PHE A 236 3.57 -1.75 0.03
N THR A 237 3.81 -1.35 1.27
CA THR A 237 3.31 -2.05 2.44
C THR A 237 2.61 -1.07 3.35
N ALA A 238 1.42 -1.44 3.83
CA ALA A 238 0.75 -0.78 4.93
C ALA A 238 0.49 -1.78 6.05
N GLN A 239 0.58 -1.31 7.28
CA GLN A 239 0.32 -2.12 8.47
C GLN A 239 -0.63 -1.36 9.39
N GLN A 240 -1.61 -2.08 9.91
CA GLN A 240 -2.58 -1.52 10.85
C GLN A 240 -2.80 -2.49 12.01
N LEU A 241 -2.80 -1.96 13.23
CA LEU A 241 -3.03 -2.75 14.43
C LEU A 241 -4.52 -3.13 14.57
N LEU A 242 -4.77 -4.41 14.74
CA LEU A 242 -6.04 -4.95 15.20
C LEU A 242 -5.89 -5.27 16.69
N ASP A 243 -6.23 -4.30 17.51
CA ASP A 243 -6.23 -4.44 18.96
C ASP A 243 -7.52 -5.09 19.42
N LEU A 244 -7.38 -6.28 20.03
CA LEU A 244 -8.46 -7.10 20.58
C LEU A 244 -8.24 -7.29 22.09
N PRO A 245 -9.31 -7.40 22.90
CA PRO A 245 -9.15 -7.68 24.31
C PRO A 245 -8.34 -8.96 24.55
N GLY A 246 -7.12 -8.83 25.08
CA GLY A 246 -6.23 -9.94 25.39
C GLY A 246 -5.12 -10.22 24.37
N THR A 247 -5.21 -9.71 23.14
CA THR A 247 -4.18 -9.91 22.11
C THR A 247 -4.19 -8.77 21.09
N THR A 248 -3.07 -8.60 20.38
CA THR A 248 -2.93 -7.64 19.31
C THR A 248 -2.39 -8.34 18.07
N LEU A 249 -3.11 -8.24 16.96
CA LEU A 249 -2.67 -8.70 15.65
C LEU A 249 -2.33 -7.50 14.76
N VAL A 250 -1.49 -7.70 13.78
CA VAL A 250 -1.19 -6.70 12.76
C VAL A 250 -1.78 -7.17 11.43
N LEU A 251 -2.68 -6.38 10.86
CA LEU A 251 -3.09 -6.55 9.47
C LEU A 251 -2.09 -5.84 8.59
N ARG A 252 -1.45 -6.58 7.72
CA ARG A 252 -0.51 -6.10 6.71
C ARG A 252 -1.10 -6.27 5.34
N LEU A 253 -1.09 -5.18 4.56
CA LEU A 253 -1.44 -5.17 3.14
C LEU A 253 -0.18 -4.90 2.32
N ASP A 254 0.10 -5.77 1.37
CA ASP A 254 1.20 -5.64 0.41
C ASP A 254 0.62 -5.51 -1.01
N THR A 255 1.08 -4.51 -1.75
CA THR A 255 0.71 -4.35 -3.16
C THR A 255 1.95 -4.18 -4.02
N TRP A 256 1.92 -4.78 -5.22
CA TRP A 256 3.03 -4.73 -6.18
C TRP A 256 2.61 -3.93 -7.40
N HIS A 257 3.40 -2.93 -7.73
CA HIS A 257 3.21 -2.11 -8.92
C HIS A 257 4.40 -2.30 -9.86
N THR A 258 4.15 -2.30 -11.16
CA THR A 258 5.21 -2.17 -12.15
C THR A 258 5.83 -0.80 -12.01
N ALA A 259 7.15 -0.69 -12.26
CA ALA A 259 7.78 0.63 -12.34
C ALA A 259 6.99 1.49 -13.34
N PRO A 260 6.70 2.76 -13.03
CA PRO A 260 6.01 3.63 -13.97
C PRO A 260 6.80 3.62 -15.27
N SER A 261 6.18 3.18 -16.36
CA SER A 261 6.75 3.35 -17.69
C SER A 261 6.93 4.85 -17.90
N VAL A 262 8.04 5.27 -18.50
CA VAL A 262 8.42 6.68 -18.67
C VAL A 262 7.32 7.52 -19.37
N PHE A 263 6.27 6.86 -19.91
CA PHE A 263 5.23 7.47 -20.71
C PHE A 263 3.75 7.11 -20.40
N PRO A 264 3.28 6.87 -19.19
CA PRO A 264 1.84 6.61 -19.05
C PRO A 264 1.03 7.85 -18.66
N ASN A 265 1.63 8.99 -18.40
CA ASN A 265 0.86 10.17 -18.02
C ASN A 265 0.72 11.12 -19.21
N VAL A 266 -0.52 11.29 -19.69
CA VAL A 266 -0.90 12.30 -20.68
C VAL A 266 -0.35 13.68 -20.30
N LEU A 267 -0.30 14.01 -19.01
CA LEU A 267 0.29 15.23 -18.48
C LEU A 267 1.79 15.33 -18.76
N THR A 268 2.56 14.25 -18.56
CA THR A 268 4.00 14.20 -18.82
C THR A 268 4.29 14.32 -20.31
N ALA A 269 3.49 13.66 -21.14
CA ALA A 269 3.59 13.77 -22.60
C ALA A 269 3.25 15.18 -23.07
N LEU A 270 2.20 15.82 -22.51
CA LEU A 270 1.79 17.17 -22.84
C LEU A 270 2.85 18.22 -22.46
N VAL A 271 3.41 18.12 -21.26
CA VAL A 271 4.48 19.01 -20.78
C VAL A 271 5.74 18.86 -21.62
N THR A 272 6.11 17.61 -21.97
CA THR A 272 7.25 17.35 -22.83
C THR A 272 7.03 17.93 -24.23
N ALA A 273 5.84 17.73 -24.81
CA ALA A 273 5.48 18.28 -26.11
C ALA A 273 5.47 19.82 -26.10
N MET A 274 4.89 20.46 -25.10
CA MET A 274 4.93 21.93 -24.93
C MET A 274 6.36 22.45 -24.76
N SER A 275 7.21 21.78 -24.02
CA SER A 275 8.61 22.18 -23.83
C SER A 275 9.40 22.10 -25.13
N ILE A 276 9.20 21.05 -25.92
CA ILE A 276 9.82 20.89 -27.24
C ILE A 276 9.31 21.98 -28.18
N ALA A 277 8.00 22.26 -28.19
CA ALA A 277 7.40 23.32 -28.99
C ALA A 277 7.98 24.70 -28.62
N LEU A 278 8.09 25.01 -27.35
CA LEU A 278 8.67 26.26 -26.85
C LEU A 278 10.14 26.44 -27.32
N VAL A 279 10.96 25.40 -27.16
CA VAL A 279 12.36 25.42 -27.60
C VAL A 279 12.45 25.62 -29.12
N THR A 280 11.56 24.97 -29.88
CA THR A 280 11.50 25.09 -31.33
C THR A 280 11.11 26.52 -31.75
N VAL A 281 10.06 27.10 -31.16
CA VAL A 281 9.62 28.48 -31.43
C VAL A 281 10.72 29.50 -31.11
N VAL A 282 11.36 29.38 -29.94
CA VAL A 282 12.49 30.24 -29.57
C VAL A 282 13.65 30.08 -30.56
N GLY A 283 13.95 28.86 -30.98
CA GLY A 283 14.97 28.58 -31.99
C GLY A 283 14.70 29.27 -33.34
N VAL A 284 13.43 29.19 -33.81
CA VAL A 284 13.00 29.84 -35.06
C VAL A 284 13.06 31.37 -34.95
N LEU A 285 12.57 31.95 -33.85
CA LEU A 285 12.63 33.39 -33.61
C LEU A 285 14.05 33.93 -33.58
N VAL A 286 14.97 33.23 -32.95
CA VAL A 286 16.42 33.63 -32.94
C VAL A 286 17.02 33.51 -34.31
N ARG A 287 16.66 32.49 -35.09
CA ARG A 287 17.13 32.32 -36.46
C ARG A 287 16.64 33.44 -37.39
N ASP A 288 15.35 33.81 -37.23
CA ASP A 288 14.78 34.91 -38.00
C ASP A 288 15.38 36.27 -37.63
N ASN A 289 15.52 36.55 -36.35
CA ASN A 289 16.17 37.76 -35.86
C ASN A 289 17.64 37.87 -36.34
N ARG A 290 18.36 36.76 -36.39
CA ARG A 290 19.72 36.72 -36.97
C ARG A 290 19.74 36.99 -38.48
N ARG A 291 18.73 36.54 -39.23
CA ARG A 291 18.59 36.82 -40.66
C ARG A 291 18.33 38.29 -40.89
N ARG A 292 17.40 38.92 -40.15
CA ARG A 292 17.09 40.35 -40.22
C ARG A 292 18.32 41.21 -39.94
N LEU A 293 19.07 40.93 -38.87
CA LEU A 293 20.31 41.64 -38.52
C LEU A 293 21.42 41.50 -39.58
N ARG A 294 21.45 40.39 -40.33
CA ARG A 294 22.41 40.25 -41.45
C ARG A 294 21.97 41.08 -42.64
N ALA A 295 20.68 41.02 -43.00
CA ALA A 295 20.13 41.83 -44.08
C ALA A 295 20.31 43.35 -43.86
N GLU A 296 20.10 43.83 -42.61
CA GLU A 296 20.33 45.24 -42.25
C GLU A 296 21.80 45.64 -42.38
N ARG A 297 22.74 44.74 -42.07
CA ARG A 297 24.20 44.99 -42.24
C ARG A 297 24.59 45.03 -43.69
N ASP A 298 24.09 44.06 -44.48
CA ASP A 298 24.37 43.99 -45.91
C ASP A 298 23.81 45.25 -46.64
N LEU A 299 22.64 45.76 -46.21
CA LEU A 299 22.06 46.98 -46.70
C LEU A 299 22.90 48.23 -46.33
N GLY A 300 23.35 48.27 -45.08
CA GLY A 300 24.23 49.33 -44.55
C GLY A 300 25.57 49.40 -45.30
N ASP A 301 26.18 48.26 -45.57
CA ASP A 301 27.42 48.16 -46.31
C ASP A 301 27.24 48.54 -47.77
N ALA A 302 26.10 48.18 -48.43
CA ALA A 302 25.76 48.58 -49.78
C ALA A 302 25.53 50.11 -49.93
N LEU A 303 24.84 50.73 -48.97
CA LEU A 303 24.66 52.18 -48.89
C LEU A 303 25.95 52.95 -48.69
N ALA A 304 26.83 52.43 -47.80
CA ALA A 304 28.15 53.03 -47.57
C ALA A 304 29.06 52.96 -48.82
N PHE A 305 29.00 51.84 -49.56
CA PHE A 305 29.70 51.68 -50.80
C PHE A 305 29.21 52.62 -51.91
N ARG A 306 27.87 52.79 -52.02
CA ARG A 306 27.26 53.73 -52.96
C ARG A 306 27.66 55.15 -52.64
N LYS A 307 27.62 55.57 -51.40
CA LYS A 307 28.05 56.89 -50.95
C LYS A 307 29.55 57.18 -51.26
N ALA A 308 30.39 56.18 -51.02
CA ALA A 308 31.84 56.31 -51.36
C ALA A 308 32.10 56.43 -52.85
N MET A 309 31.29 55.81 -53.73
CA MET A 309 31.33 55.99 -55.17
C MET A 309 30.86 57.40 -55.60
N GLU A 310 29.78 57.90 -55.03
CA GLU A 310 29.29 59.25 -55.30
C GLU A 310 30.28 60.31 -54.88
N ASP A 311 30.95 60.19 -53.75
CA ASP A 311 31.97 61.08 -53.25
C ASP A 311 33.25 61.04 -54.13
N SER A 312 33.57 59.93 -54.80
CA SER A 312 34.72 59.78 -55.70
C SER A 312 34.49 60.33 -57.15
N LEU A 313 33.23 60.57 -57.51
CA LEU A 313 32.87 61.13 -58.81
C LEU A 313 32.74 62.67 -58.81
N VAL A 314 32.80 63.32 -57.66
CA VAL A 314 32.67 64.78 -57.47
C VAL A 314 34.05 65.47 -57.33
N THR A 315 35.13 64.68 -57.23
CA THR A 315 36.54 65.17 -57.24
C THR A 315 37.17 64.95 -58.57
#